data_601c7f20c47c533bbb06d36685856966
#
_entry.id   601c7f20c47c533bbb06d36685856966
#
_cell.length_a   1.000
_cell.length_b   1.000
_cell.length_c   1.000
_cell.angle_alpha   90.00
_cell.angle_beta   90.00
_cell.angle_gamma   90.00
#
_symmetry.space_group_name_H-M   'P 1'
#
loop_
_entity.id
_entity.type
_entity.pdbx_description
1 polymer ?
#
loop_
_entity_poly.entity_id
_entity_poly.type
_entity_poly.pdbx_seq_one_letter_code
_entity_poly.pdbx_strand_id
1 'polypeptide(L)'
;MAQSDAKKLQQAHKKLIHAEQCKVISHVQRDDRNSDWIVHTVMIEGWNVPFKFRRQGNYQNLKGARVNLTYYPETEKVAGMDFEFMKVVRIKRS
;
A
#
# COMPACT_ATOMS: atom_id res chain seq x y z
N MET A 1 15.51 -10.95 -22.49
CA MET A 1 15.92 -11.74 -21.36
C MET A 1 14.99 -11.64 -20.21
N ALA A 2 14.29 -12.71 -19.96
CA ALA A 2 13.33 -12.75 -18.86
C ALA A 2 13.99 -12.45 -17.52
N GLN A 3 15.23 -12.82 -17.39
CA GLN A 3 15.98 -12.62 -16.18
C GLN A 3 16.15 -11.14 -15.80
N SER A 4 16.28 -10.28 -16.80
CA SER A 4 16.46 -8.85 -16.50
C SER A 4 15.19 -8.23 -15.96
N ASP A 5 14.02 -8.71 -16.34
CA ASP A 5 12.76 -8.19 -15.81
C ASP A 5 12.58 -8.58 -14.34
N ALA A 6 12.94 -9.81 -14.00
CA ALA A 6 12.88 -10.25 -12.62
C ALA A 6 13.84 -9.44 -11.75
N LYS A 7 15.04 -9.19 -12.25
CA LYS A 7 16.00 -8.38 -11.52
C LYS A 7 15.52 -6.95 -11.35
N LYS A 8 14.90 -6.38 -12.37
CA LYS A 8 14.35 -5.03 -12.25
C LYS A 8 13.27 -4.96 -11.20
N LEU A 9 12.40 -5.96 -11.15
CA LEU A 9 11.37 -6.01 -10.13
C LEU A 9 11.97 -6.12 -8.74
N GLN A 10 12.97 -6.96 -8.57
CA GLN A 10 13.63 -7.09 -7.29
C GLN A 10 14.34 -5.81 -6.88
N GLN A 11 14.96 -5.12 -7.82
CA GLN A 11 15.62 -3.87 -7.53
C GLN A 11 14.62 -2.77 -7.22
N ALA A 12 13.51 -2.73 -7.94
CA ALA A 12 12.46 -1.74 -7.71
C ALA A 12 11.72 -1.98 -6.40
N HIS A 13 11.55 -3.26 -6.05
CA HIS A 13 10.83 -3.66 -4.84
C HIS A 13 11.77 -4.30 -3.82
N LYS A 14 12.89 -3.64 -3.59
CA LYS A 14 14.06 -4.18 -2.89
C LYS A 14 13.75 -5.02 -1.68
N LYS A 15 12.76 -4.64 -0.89
CA LYS A 15 12.45 -5.33 0.34
C LYS A 15 10.96 -5.44 0.48
N LEU A 16 10.42 -6.41 -0.22
CA LEU A 16 9.03 -6.74 0.02
C LEU A 16 8.92 -7.36 1.41
N ILE A 17 8.05 -6.79 2.20
CA ILE A 17 7.81 -7.23 3.56
C ILE A 17 6.42 -7.83 3.60
N HIS A 18 6.30 -8.96 4.26
CA HIS A 18 5.01 -9.63 4.42
C HIS A 18 4.62 -9.61 5.88
N ALA A 19 3.40 -9.15 6.16
CA ALA A 19 2.87 -9.12 7.51
C ALA A 19 1.47 -9.70 7.50
N GLU A 20 1.17 -10.52 8.50
CA GLU A 20 -0.12 -11.19 8.61
C GLU A 20 -0.90 -10.69 9.81
N GLN A 21 -2.21 -10.84 9.75
CA GLN A 21 -3.11 -10.52 10.86
C GLN A 21 -3.00 -9.07 11.31
N CYS A 22 -2.78 -8.16 10.35
CA CYS A 22 -2.67 -6.74 10.66
C CYS A 22 -4.05 -6.14 10.84
N LYS A 23 -4.28 -5.47 11.95
CA LYS A 23 -5.58 -4.85 12.22
C LYS A 23 -5.65 -3.48 11.58
N VAL A 24 -6.66 -3.26 10.77
CA VAL A 24 -6.90 -1.97 10.11
C VAL A 24 -7.68 -1.09 11.06
N ILE A 25 -7.10 0.02 11.47
CA ILE A 25 -7.76 0.95 12.38
C ILE A 25 -8.47 2.08 11.66
N SER A 26 -8.09 2.36 10.42
CA SER A 26 -8.81 3.32 9.59
C SER A 26 -8.60 2.99 8.12
N HIS A 27 -9.55 3.39 7.29
CA HIS A 27 -9.48 3.15 5.85
C HIS A 27 -10.14 4.32 5.15
N VAL A 28 -9.34 5.12 4.43
CA VAL A 28 -9.79 6.28 3.68
C VAL A 28 -9.66 5.98 2.19
N GLN A 29 -10.68 6.35 1.43
CA GLN A 29 -10.70 6.16 -0.01
C GLN A 29 -10.85 7.52 -0.68
N ARG A 30 -10.02 7.78 -1.70
CA ARG A 30 -10.06 9.02 -2.44
C ARG A 30 -9.99 8.74 -3.93
N ASP A 31 -10.81 9.42 -4.70
CA ASP A 31 -10.74 9.32 -6.14
C ASP A 31 -9.46 9.97 -6.65
N ASP A 32 -8.80 9.31 -7.58
CA ASP A 32 -7.69 9.91 -8.30
C ASP A 32 -8.28 10.73 -9.43
N ARG A 33 -8.02 12.03 -9.41
CA ARG A 33 -8.61 12.98 -10.38
C ARG A 33 -8.25 12.68 -11.82
N ASN A 34 -7.14 12.00 -12.03
CA ASN A 34 -6.60 11.78 -13.37
C ASN A 34 -6.86 10.38 -13.91
N SER A 35 -7.61 9.58 -13.17
CA SER A 35 -7.83 8.19 -13.59
C SER A 35 -9.07 7.62 -12.91
N ASP A 36 -9.39 6.38 -13.29
CA ASP A 36 -10.49 5.65 -12.67
C ASP A 36 -10.05 4.94 -11.38
N TRP A 37 -8.83 5.19 -10.94
CA TRP A 37 -8.30 4.53 -9.77
C TRP A 37 -8.74 5.24 -8.50
N ILE A 38 -8.95 4.46 -7.47
CA ILE A 38 -9.24 4.97 -6.12
C ILE A 38 -8.00 4.71 -5.28
N VAL A 39 -7.50 5.77 -4.64
CA VAL A 39 -6.36 5.66 -3.74
C VAL A 39 -6.88 5.31 -2.36
N HIS A 40 -6.40 4.20 -1.82
CA HIS A 40 -6.76 3.73 -0.50
C HIS A 40 -5.62 3.98 0.47
N THR A 41 -5.94 4.54 1.61
CA THR A 41 -4.97 4.75 2.69
C THR A 41 -5.50 4.06 3.91
N VAL A 42 -4.75 3.10 4.44
CA VAL A 42 -5.13 2.40 5.65
C VAL A 42 -4.07 2.63 6.72
N MET A 43 -4.53 2.78 7.95
CA MET A 43 -3.65 2.82 9.12
C MET A 43 -3.74 1.47 9.81
N ILE A 44 -2.59 0.96 10.19
CA ILE A 44 -2.47 -0.37 10.81
C ILE A 44 -2.09 -0.18 12.27
N GLU A 45 -2.71 -0.95 13.13
CA GLU A 45 -2.41 -0.93 14.56
C GLU A 45 -0.93 -1.19 14.81
N GLY A 46 -0.30 -0.32 15.58
CA GLY A 46 1.12 -0.43 15.90
C GLY A 46 2.05 0.25 14.91
N TRP A 47 1.53 0.84 13.85
CA TRP A 47 2.34 1.53 12.84
C TRP A 47 2.01 3.01 12.80
N ASN A 48 3.04 3.84 12.64
CA ASN A 48 2.88 5.29 12.59
C ASN A 48 2.83 5.85 11.17
N VAL A 49 2.95 4.99 10.17
CA VAL A 49 2.98 5.43 8.78
C VAL A 49 1.80 4.84 8.04
N PRO A 50 1.27 5.56 7.03
CA PRO A 50 0.14 5.04 6.27
C PRO A 50 0.57 3.96 5.29
N PHE A 51 -0.36 3.05 5.00
CA PHE A 51 -0.22 2.02 3.98
C PHE A 51 -1.15 2.40 2.83
N LYS A 52 -0.61 2.52 1.62
CA LYS A 52 -1.35 3.00 0.47
C LYS A 52 -1.38 1.97 -0.65
N PHE A 53 -2.53 1.90 -1.33
CA PHE A 53 -2.68 1.07 -2.52
C PHE A 53 -3.77 1.65 -3.40
N ARG A 54 -3.88 1.15 -4.64
CA ARG A 54 -4.87 1.62 -5.60
C ARG A 54 -5.73 0.46 -6.07
N ARG A 55 -7.02 0.75 -6.27
CA ARG A 55 -7.98 -0.20 -6.83
C ARG A 55 -8.96 0.54 -7.70
N GLN A 56 -9.51 -0.14 -8.69
CA GLN A 56 -10.60 0.37 -9.50
C GLN A 56 -11.92 -0.13 -8.95
N GLY A 57 -12.99 0.66 -9.18
CA GLY A 57 -14.32 0.28 -8.77
C GLY A 57 -14.54 0.35 -7.27
N ASN A 58 -15.66 -0.20 -6.86
CA ASN A 58 -16.04 -0.20 -5.45
C ASN A 58 -15.19 -1.18 -4.66
N TYR A 59 -14.75 -0.74 -3.50
CA TYR A 59 -13.94 -1.58 -2.64
C TYR A 59 -14.49 -1.53 -1.22
N GLN A 60 -14.55 -2.69 -0.60
CA GLN A 60 -15.08 -2.80 0.75
C GLN A 60 -14.20 -2.07 1.76
N ASN A 61 -14.83 -1.36 2.69
CA ASN A 61 -14.11 -0.73 3.77
C ASN A 61 -13.53 -1.79 4.70
N LEU A 62 -12.23 -1.68 4.96
CA LEU A 62 -11.51 -2.68 5.74
C LEU A 62 -11.35 -2.30 7.22
N LYS A 63 -11.91 -1.16 7.63
CA LYS A 63 -11.77 -0.75 9.02
C LYS A 63 -12.26 -1.83 9.98
N GLY A 64 -11.43 -2.18 10.94
CA GLY A 64 -11.73 -3.23 11.90
C GLY A 64 -11.39 -4.63 11.44
N ALA A 65 -11.06 -4.80 10.17
CA ALA A 65 -10.70 -6.11 9.64
C ALA A 65 -9.22 -6.43 9.92
N ARG A 66 -8.90 -7.71 9.87
CA ARG A 66 -7.51 -8.15 9.88
C ARG A 66 -7.12 -8.53 8.47
N VAL A 67 -5.95 -8.09 8.04
CA VAL A 67 -5.49 -8.29 6.68
C VAL A 67 -4.06 -8.80 6.65
N ASN A 68 -3.73 -9.49 5.57
CA ASN A 68 -2.36 -9.88 5.27
C ASN A 68 -1.84 -8.93 4.20
N LEU A 69 -0.67 -8.37 4.44
CA LEU A 69 -0.10 -7.34 3.60
C LEU A 69 1.24 -7.75 3.04
N THR A 70 1.49 -7.40 1.79
CA THR A 70 2.83 -7.41 1.22
C THR A 70 3.10 -5.98 0.77
N TYR A 71 4.18 -5.39 1.24
CA TYR A 71 4.44 -3.98 1.04
C TYR A 71 5.93 -3.68 1.09
N TYR A 72 6.28 -2.45 0.72
CA TYR A 72 7.65 -1.97 0.86
C TYR A 72 7.62 -0.48 1.19
N PRO A 73 8.67 0.04 1.85
CA PRO A 73 8.74 1.47 2.18
C PRO A 73 8.92 2.33 0.93
N GLU A 74 8.28 3.47 0.93
CA GLU A 74 8.38 4.43 -0.15
C GLU A 74 8.40 5.83 0.44
N THR A 75 8.95 6.79 -0.30
CA THR A 75 8.96 8.18 0.12
C THR A 75 8.29 9.03 -0.94
N GLU A 76 7.44 9.93 -0.52
CA GLU A 76 6.71 10.83 -1.40
C GLU A 76 7.08 12.26 -1.05
N LYS A 77 7.41 13.06 -2.06
CA LYS A 77 7.73 14.47 -1.84
C LYS A 77 6.49 15.31 -2.07
N VAL A 78 6.06 16.03 -1.04
CA VAL A 78 4.90 16.90 -1.09
C VAL A 78 5.30 18.26 -0.57
N ALA A 79 5.16 19.31 -1.39
CA ALA A 79 5.50 20.66 -1.02
C ALA A 79 6.92 20.80 -0.48
N GLY A 80 7.86 20.09 -1.07
CA GLY A 80 9.27 20.13 -0.66
C GLY A 80 9.62 19.28 0.56
N MET A 81 8.65 18.60 1.13
CA MET A 81 8.87 17.74 2.30
C MET A 81 8.73 16.26 1.92
N ASP A 82 9.56 15.43 2.53
CA ASP A 82 9.52 14.00 2.30
C ASP A 82 8.59 13.34 3.32
N PHE A 83 7.65 12.56 2.80
CA PHE A 83 6.73 11.78 3.64
C PHE A 83 6.92 10.31 3.37
N GLU A 84 7.10 9.54 4.42
CA GLU A 84 7.27 8.11 4.32
C GLU A 84 5.91 7.42 4.36
N PHE A 85 5.75 6.41 3.50
CA PHE A 85 4.57 5.56 3.54
C PHE A 85 4.94 4.16 3.09
N MET A 86 4.05 3.21 3.33
CA MET A 86 4.24 1.83 2.90
C MET A 86 3.40 1.59 1.65
N LYS A 87 4.06 1.23 0.56
CA LYS A 87 3.38 0.91 -0.69
C LYS A 87 2.92 -0.54 -0.65
N VAL A 88 1.61 -0.73 -0.65
CA VAL A 88 1.04 -2.07 -0.61
C VAL A 88 0.94 -2.63 -2.02
N VAL A 89 1.57 -3.76 -2.24
CA VAL A 89 1.49 -4.46 -3.52
C VAL A 89 0.48 -5.60 -3.49
N ARG A 90 0.13 -6.07 -2.31
CA ARG A 90 -0.87 -7.11 -2.14
C ARG A 90 -1.54 -6.92 -0.79
N ILE A 91 -2.86 -7.00 -0.78
CA ILE A 91 -3.64 -6.95 0.44
C ILE A 91 -4.76 -7.97 0.34
N LYS A 92 -4.95 -8.73 1.39
CA LYS A 92 -5.93 -9.80 1.41
C LYS A 92 -6.49 -9.94 2.82
N ARG A 93 -7.79 -10.12 2.93
CA ARG A 93 -8.40 -10.38 4.22
C ARG A 93 -7.86 -11.68 4.80
N SER A 94 -7.55 -11.59 6.06
CA SER A 94 -7.08 -12.76 6.79
C SER A 94 -8.22 -13.69 7.15
#